data_e285dcc65c6efaf38ec2d08a83460b6c
#
_entry.id   e285dcc65c6efaf38ec2d08a83460b6c
#
_cell.length_a   1.000
_cell.length_b   1.000
_cell.length_c   1.000
_cell.angle_alpha   90.00
_cell.angle_beta   90.00
_cell.angle_gamma   90.00
#
_symmetry.space_group_name_H-M   'P 1'
#
loop_
_entity.id
_entity.type
_entity.pdbx_description
1 polymer ?
#
loop_
_entity_poly.entity_id
_entity_poly.type
_entity_poly.pdbx_seq_one_letter_code
_entity_poly.pdbx_strand_id
1 'polypeptide(L)'
;FENAMTMDVAMGGSTNTVLHILAMAQSADVDFTLDDIERISHTVPCICKASPSGKWEISDVHRAGGITGILGELDRAGKLHTNVHSIDYPTLEAKLADWDIMRATCTEEAQQMYKAAPGHIISPEPWTHTTLFDSLDRDRTNGAIHDINHPEIHEGGLAVLRGNLAPDGCVVKTAGVPPEIWKFRGPALVVDSQE
;
A
#
# COMPACT_ATOMS: atom_id res chain seq x y z
N PHE A 1 6.69 -1.75 -12.56
CA PHE A 1 7.19 -2.40 -11.34
C PHE A 1 7.37 -1.38 -10.23
N GLU A 2 8.08 -0.26 -10.44
CA GLU A 2 8.29 0.76 -9.42
C GLU A 2 6.97 1.30 -8.83
N ASN A 3 5.97 1.64 -9.64
CA ASN A 3 4.66 2.08 -9.13
C ASN A 3 3.97 1.04 -8.25
N ALA A 4 4.05 -0.24 -8.63
CA ALA A 4 3.45 -1.31 -7.86
C ALA A 4 4.12 -1.47 -6.49
N MET A 5 5.46 -1.41 -6.47
CA MET A 5 6.22 -1.49 -5.22
C MET A 5 6.04 -0.24 -4.35
N THR A 6 5.98 0.95 -4.97
CA THR A 6 5.68 2.21 -4.28
C THR A 6 4.34 2.15 -3.55
N MET A 7 3.31 1.62 -4.22
CA MET A 7 2.00 1.44 -3.62
C MET A 7 2.03 0.41 -2.47
N ASP A 8 2.70 -0.74 -2.66
CA ASP A 8 2.81 -1.77 -1.62
C ASP A 8 3.47 -1.22 -0.35
N VAL A 9 4.59 -0.51 -0.51
CA VAL A 9 5.31 0.15 0.58
C VAL A 9 4.43 1.17 1.30
N ALA A 10 3.67 1.97 0.54
CA ALA A 10 2.78 3.00 1.08
C ALA A 10 1.60 2.42 1.88
N MET A 11 1.24 1.17 1.66
CA MET A 11 0.21 0.44 2.41
C MET A 11 0.76 -0.38 3.59
N GLY A 12 2.02 -0.21 3.96
CA GLY A 12 2.67 -0.99 4.99
C GLY A 12 3.21 -2.33 4.50
N GLY A 13 3.08 -2.62 3.23
CA GLY A 13 3.70 -3.70 2.49
C GLY A 13 3.27 -5.12 2.84
N SER A 14 3.55 -6.02 1.92
CA SER A 14 3.48 -7.46 2.12
C SER A 14 4.79 -8.10 1.64
N THR A 15 5.40 -8.94 2.47
CA THR A 15 6.59 -9.71 2.05
C THR A 15 6.28 -10.66 0.89
N ASN A 16 5.03 -11.09 0.74
CA ASN A 16 4.58 -11.87 -0.42
C ASN A 16 4.67 -11.05 -1.71
N THR A 17 4.34 -9.75 -1.68
CA THR A 17 4.47 -8.87 -2.84
C THR A 17 5.90 -8.84 -3.33
N VAL A 18 6.88 -8.77 -2.42
CA VAL A 18 8.30 -8.79 -2.80
C VAL A 18 8.66 -10.04 -3.58
N LEU A 19 8.25 -11.22 -3.09
CA LEU A 19 8.50 -12.49 -3.80
C LEU A 19 7.88 -12.49 -5.20
N HIS A 20 6.62 -12.08 -5.30
CA HIS A 20 5.89 -12.13 -6.55
C HIS A 20 6.35 -11.07 -7.56
N ILE A 21 6.63 -9.86 -7.12
CA ILE A 21 7.07 -8.79 -8.03
C ILE A 21 8.44 -9.08 -8.63
N LEU A 22 9.37 -9.65 -7.85
CA LEU A 22 10.68 -10.08 -8.35
C LEU A 22 10.54 -11.23 -9.33
N ALA A 23 9.68 -12.21 -9.06
CA ALA A 23 9.41 -13.31 -9.98
C ALA A 23 8.78 -12.83 -11.30
N MET A 24 7.85 -11.89 -11.23
CA MET A 24 7.24 -11.28 -12.42
C MET A 24 8.25 -10.46 -13.22
N ALA A 25 9.11 -9.69 -12.55
CA ALA A 25 10.16 -8.92 -13.20
C ALA A 25 11.15 -9.84 -13.96
N GLN A 26 11.59 -10.91 -13.30
CA GLN A 26 12.43 -11.92 -13.94
C GLN A 26 11.75 -12.56 -15.15
N SER A 27 10.46 -12.93 -15.02
CA SER A 27 9.70 -13.54 -16.12
C SER A 27 9.46 -12.59 -17.29
N ALA A 28 9.45 -11.30 -17.04
CA ALA A 28 9.27 -10.22 -18.03
C ALA A 28 10.60 -9.68 -18.58
N ASP A 29 11.75 -10.24 -18.16
CA ASP A 29 13.10 -9.77 -18.49
C ASP A 29 13.30 -8.29 -18.15
N VAL A 30 12.75 -7.87 -16.98
CA VAL A 30 12.88 -6.51 -16.45
C VAL A 30 13.89 -6.53 -15.30
N ASP A 31 14.88 -5.66 -15.38
CA ASP A 31 15.89 -5.46 -14.33
C ASP A 31 15.27 -4.71 -13.14
N PHE A 32 14.71 -5.47 -12.21
CA PHE A 32 14.12 -5.00 -10.96
C PHE A 32 14.53 -5.92 -9.82
N THR A 33 15.17 -5.36 -8.80
CA THR A 33 15.89 -6.11 -7.77
C THR A 33 15.48 -5.72 -6.34
N LEU A 34 16.05 -6.38 -5.34
CA LEU A 34 15.91 -5.99 -3.93
C LEU A 34 16.46 -4.59 -3.64
N ASP A 35 17.44 -4.12 -4.41
CA ASP A 35 18.01 -2.78 -4.25
C ASP A 35 16.99 -1.69 -4.66
N ASP A 36 16.17 -1.96 -5.68
CA ASP A 36 15.06 -1.09 -6.06
C ASP A 36 13.99 -1.03 -4.98
N ILE A 37 13.69 -2.16 -4.38
CA ILE A 37 12.72 -2.26 -3.27
C ILE A 37 13.24 -1.48 -2.06
N GLU A 38 14.51 -1.62 -1.72
CA GLU A 38 15.17 -0.88 -0.63
C GLU A 38 15.11 0.63 -0.89
N ARG A 39 15.49 1.07 -2.07
CA ARG A 39 15.43 2.47 -2.51
C ARG A 39 14.02 3.06 -2.39
N ILE A 40 13.01 2.32 -2.87
CA ILE A 40 11.61 2.75 -2.78
C ILE A 40 11.17 2.83 -1.33
N SER A 41 11.47 1.83 -0.51
CA SER A 41 11.09 1.79 0.89
C SER A 41 11.67 2.95 1.72
N HIS A 42 12.88 3.39 1.41
CA HIS A 42 13.47 4.57 2.05
C HIS A 42 12.89 5.92 1.60
N THR A 43 12.22 5.95 0.47
CA THR A 43 11.73 7.21 -0.13
C THR A 43 10.23 7.39 -0.05
N VAL A 44 9.49 6.33 0.26
CA VAL A 44 8.03 6.31 0.30
C VAL A 44 7.55 6.00 1.72
N PRO A 45 6.87 6.93 2.39
CA PRO A 45 6.32 6.68 3.71
C PRO A 45 5.10 5.75 3.64
N CYS A 46 4.78 5.10 4.76
CA CYS A 46 3.54 4.37 4.91
C CYS A 46 2.40 5.34 5.20
N ILE A 47 1.45 5.48 4.28
CA ILE A 47 0.32 6.42 4.36
C ILE A 47 -1.03 5.74 4.56
N CYS A 48 -1.06 4.41 4.56
CA CYS A 48 -2.27 3.63 4.79
C CYS A 48 -1.92 2.35 5.54
N LYS A 49 -2.60 2.10 6.66
CA LYS A 49 -2.44 0.86 7.43
C LYS A 49 -3.81 0.23 7.67
N ALA A 50 -4.08 -0.83 6.92
CA ALA A 50 -5.28 -1.63 7.13
C ALA A 50 -5.05 -2.76 8.14
N SER A 51 -6.13 -3.22 8.77
CA SER A 51 -6.15 -4.40 9.65
C SER A 51 -5.50 -5.62 8.95
N PRO A 52 -4.69 -6.43 9.65
CA PRO A 52 -4.41 -6.39 11.10
C PRO A 52 -3.24 -5.47 11.50
N SER A 53 -2.57 -4.82 10.57
CA SER A 53 -1.41 -3.95 10.86
C SER A 53 -1.82 -2.56 11.35
N GLY A 54 -3.05 -2.15 11.14
CA GLY A 54 -3.63 -0.88 11.56
C GLY A 54 -5.07 -1.06 12.08
N LYS A 55 -5.71 0.07 12.42
CA LYS A 55 -7.07 0.10 12.98
C LYS A 55 -8.18 0.08 11.92
N TRP A 56 -7.84 0.40 10.67
CA TRP A 56 -8.81 0.59 9.60
C TRP A 56 -9.12 -0.73 8.90
N GLU A 57 -10.41 -0.99 8.66
CA GLU A 57 -10.83 -2.10 7.83
C GLU A 57 -10.65 -1.74 6.34
N ILE A 58 -10.60 -2.75 5.48
CA ILE A 58 -10.43 -2.50 4.03
C ILE A 58 -11.62 -1.74 3.43
N SER A 59 -12.80 -1.83 4.05
CA SER A 59 -13.98 -1.04 3.69
C SER A 59 -13.81 0.45 3.97
N ASP A 60 -13.08 0.82 5.04
CA ASP A 60 -12.75 2.21 5.34
C ASP A 60 -11.78 2.77 4.30
N VAL A 61 -10.76 1.99 3.95
CA VAL A 61 -9.81 2.33 2.88
C VAL A 61 -10.55 2.50 1.54
N HIS A 62 -11.51 1.62 1.24
CA HIS A 62 -12.34 1.75 0.05
C HIS A 62 -13.12 3.07 0.05
N ARG A 63 -13.81 3.40 1.14
CA ARG A 63 -14.53 4.67 1.31
C ARG A 63 -13.63 5.90 1.17
N ALA A 64 -12.34 5.76 1.50
CA ALA A 64 -11.33 6.80 1.34
C ALA A 64 -10.77 6.91 -0.10
N GLY A 65 -11.32 6.15 -1.05
CA GLY A 65 -10.92 6.13 -2.46
C GLY A 65 -10.09 4.91 -2.87
N GLY A 66 -9.92 3.93 -1.96
CA GLY A 66 -9.27 2.66 -2.26
C GLY A 66 -7.85 2.82 -2.81
N ILE A 67 -7.50 1.93 -3.74
CA ILE A 67 -6.19 1.93 -4.42
C ILE A 67 -5.91 3.25 -5.14
N THR A 68 -6.89 3.81 -5.85
CA THR A 68 -6.71 5.08 -6.56
C THR A 68 -6.61 6.27 -5.63
N GLY A 69 -7.18 6.20 -4.42
CA GLY A 69 -6.96 7.20 -3.37
C GLY A 69 -5.51 7.20 -2.88
N ILE A 70 -4.92 6.03 -2.63
CA ILE A 70 -3.50 5.89 -2.26
C ILE A 70 -2.60 6.37 -3.39
N LEU A 71 -2.83 5.89 -4.62
CA LEU A 71 -2.07 6.31 -5.80
C LEU A 71 -2.21 7.82 -6.04
N GLY A 72 -3.38 8.42 -5.78
CA GLY A 72 -3.59 9.85 -5.88
C GLY A 72 -2.71 10.66 -4.90
N GLU A 73 -2.56 10.19 -3.66
CA GLU A 73 -1.64 10.83 -2.69
C GLU A 73 -0.18 10.68 -3.12
N LEU A 74 0.20 9.51 -3.61
CA LEU A 74 1.55 9.26 -4.11
C LEU A 74 1.88 10.09 -5.35
N ASP A 75 0.91 10.31 -6.24
CA ASP A 75 1.06 11.17 -7.41
C ASP A 75 1.23 12.64 -7.01
N ARG A 76 0.40 13.15 -6.10
CA ARG A 76 0.57 14.52 -5.54
C ARG A 76 1.94 14.72 -4.91
N ALA A 77 2.53 13.66 -4.38
CA ALA A 77 3.87 13.66 -3.80
C ALA A 77 5.00 13.46 -4.85
N GLY A 78 4.67 13.29 -6.13
CA GLY A 78 5.64 13.05 -7.18
C GLY A 78 6.37 11.71 -7.07
N LYS A 79 5.71 10.68 -6.52
CA LYS A 79 6.29 9.36 -6.26
C LYS A 79 5.91 8.30 -7.30
N LEU A 80 5.14 8.66 -8.32
CA LEU A 80 4.65 7.75 -9.34
C LEU A 80 5.08 8.14 -10.75
N HIS A 81 5.23 7.15 -11.59
CA HIS A 81 5.30 7.29 -13.03
C HIS A 81 3.88 7.23 -13.58
N THR A 82 3.26 8.37 -13.84
CA THR A 82 1.85 8.44 -14.26
C THR A 82 1.64 8.32 -15.76
N ASN A 83 2.70 8.51 -16.55
CA ASN A 83 2.71 8.32 -18.00
C ASN A 83 2.97 6.83 -18.37
N VAL A 84 2.25 5.92 -17.74
CA VAL A 84 2.30 4.47 -18.01
C VAL A 84 0.89 3.97 -18.29
N HIS A 85 0.78 2.92 -19.11
CA HIS A 85 -0.50 2.30 -19.39
C HIS A 85 -1.16 1.73 -18.13
N SER A 86 -2.47 1.90 -18.03
CA SER A 86 -3.34 1.17 -17.14
C SER A 86 -4.17 0.17 -17.98
N ILE A 87 -4.68 -0.89 -17.34
CA ILE A 87 -5.43 -1.92 -18.06
C ILE A 87 -6.70 -1.37 -18.74
N ASP A 88 -7.27 -0.33 -18.16
CA ASP A 88 -8.56 0.27 -18.51
C ASP A 88 -8.44 1.72 -19.00
N TYR A 89 -7.25 2.31 -18.91
CA TYR A 89 -6.97 3.71 -19.31
C TYR A 89 -5.70 3.84 -20.14
N PRO A 90 -5.62 4.83 -21.04
CA PRO A 90 -4.39 5.08 -21.80
C PRO A 90 -3.18 5.36 -20.92
N THR A 91 -3.39 6.03 -19.79
CA THR A 91 -2.35 6.33 -18.80
C THR A 91 -2.90 6.24 -17.38
N LEU A 92 -2.01 6.03 -16.41
CA LEU A 92 -2.36 6.10 -14.99
C LEU A 92 -2.85 7.51 -14.60
N GLU A 93 -2.29 8.56 -15.22
CA GLU A 93 -2.75 9.94 -15.00
C GLU A 93 -4.23 10.10 -15.37
N ALA A 94 -4.64 9.59 -16.54
CA ALA A 94 -6.05 9.62 -16.98
C ALA A 94 -6.95 8.84 -16.01
N LYS A 95 -6.51 7.68 -15.54
CA LYS A 95 -7.24 6.92 -14.52
C LYS A 95 -7.40 7.70 -13.22
N LEU A 96 -6.35 8.33 -12.72
CA LEU A 96 -6.39 9.13 -11.49
C LEU A 96 -7.26 10.38 -11.66
N ALA A 97 -7.33 10.96 -12.86
CA ALA A 97 -8.23 12.09 -13.14
C ALA A 97 -9.69 11.73 -12.86
N ASP A 98 -10.11 10.52 -13.23
CA ASP A 98 -11.50 10.06 -13.12
C ASP A 98 -11.82 9.39 -11.77
N TRP A 99 -10.82 8.75 -11.13
CA TRP A 99 -11.06 7.87 -9.99
C TRP A 99 -10.48 8.34 -8.66
N ASP A 100 -9.60 9.35 -8.63
CA ASP A 100 -9.11 9.89 -7.37
C ASP A 100 -10.13 10.88 -6.77
N ILE A 101 -10.77 10.49 -5.67
CA ILE A 101 -11.83 11.27 -5.01
C ILE A 101 -11.37 12.64 -4.49
N MET A 102 -10.07 12.90 -4.43
CA MET A 102 -9.52 14.20 -4.03
C MET A 102 -9.39 15.17 -5.21
N ARG A 103 -9.55 14.70 -6.44
CA ARG A 103 -9.52 15.54 -7.65
C ARG A 103 -10.89 16.09 -7.97
N ALA A 104 -10.93 17.33 -8.44
CA ALA A 104 -12.18 17.95 -8.90
C ALA A 104 -12.76 17.28 -10.15
N THR A 105 -11.94 16.56 -10.90
CA THR A 105 -12.31 15.79 -12.09
C THR A 105 -12.90 14.41 -11.80
N CYS A 106 -12.85 13.96 -10.55
CA CYS A 106 -13.36 12.65 -10.15
C CYS A 106 -14.82 12.47 -10.56
N THR A 107 -15.09 11.39 -11.27
CA THR A 107 -16.42 11.10 -11.83
C THR A 107 -17.44 10.78 -10.75
N GLU A 108 -18.70 11.04 -11.04
CA GLU A 108 -19.81 10.66 -10.15
C GLU A 108 -19.88 9.15 -9.96
N GLU A 109 -19.61 8.36 -11.01
CA GLU A 109 -19.54 6.91 -10.96
C GLU A 109 -18.50 6.43 -9.91
N ALA A 110 -17.28 6.97 -9.95
CA ALA A 110 -16.25 6.64 -9.00
C ALA A 110 -16.67 6.99 -7.55
N GLN A 111 -17.27 8.18 -7.36
CA GLN A 111 -17.74 8.60 -6.04
C GLN A 111 -18.85 7.69 -5.50
N GLN A 112 -19.78 7.24 -6.34
CA GLN A 112 -20.83 6.31 -5.94
C GLN A 112 -20.26 4.92 -5.61
N MET A 113 -19.31 4.43 -6.41
CA MET A 113 -18.64 3.17 -6.15
C MET A 113 -17.94 3.16 -4.79
N TYR A 114 -17.22 4.21 -4.44
CA TYR A 114 -16.52 4.29 -3.15
C TYR A 114 -17.45 4.49 -1.95
N LYS A 115 -18.67 4.94 -2.15
CA LYS A 115 -19.71 4.97 -1.11
C LYS A 115 -20.40 3.62 -0.89
N ALA A 116 -20.23 2.68 -1.80
CA ALA A 116 -20.92 1.37 -1.75
C ALA A 116 -20.28 0.36 -0.77
N ALA A 117 -19.28 0.75 0.01
CA ALA A 117 -18.67 -0.12 1.00
C ALA A 117 -19.66 -0.53 2.10
N PRO A 118 -19.59 -1.77 2.64
CA PRO A 118 -20.62 -2.35 3.51
C PRO A 118 -20.73 -1.74 4.91
N GLY A 119 -19.90 -0.78 5.29
CA GLY A 119 -20.04 0.00 6.53
C GLY A 119 -20.02 -0.84 7.81
N HIS A 120 -19.14 -1.85 7.88
CA HIS A 120 -19.05 -2.82 8.99
C HIS A 120 -20.26 -3.74 9.17
N ILE A 121 -21.19 -3.77 8.23
CA ILE A 121 -22.32 -4.69 8.25
C ILE A 121 -21.93 -5.97 7.51
N ILE A 122 -21.89 -7.07 8.23
CA ILE A 122 -21.72 -8.40 7.65
C ILE A 122 -23.08 -8.87 7.16
N SER A 123 -23.22 -9.04 5.83
CA SER A 123 -24.40 -9.62 5.23
C SER A 123 -24.12 -11.06 4.77
N PRO A 124 -24.98 -12.04 5.10
CA PRO A 124 -24.89 -13.38 4.56
C PRO A 124 -25.34 -13.47 3.08
N GLU A 125 -25.93 -12.40 2.55
CA GLU A 125 -26.39 -12.37 1.17
C GLU A 125 -25.21 -11.99 0.25
N PRO A 126 -24.86 -12.86 -0.73
CA PRO A 126 -23.79 -12.53 -1.68
C PRO A 126 -24.15 -11.31 -2.52
N TRP A 127 -23.14 -10.52 -2.84
CA TRP A 127 -23.28 -9.37 -3.74
C TRP A 127 -24.18 -8.22 -3.25
N THR A 128 -24.51 -8.18 -1.96
CA THR A 128 -25.22 -7.04 -1.40
C THR A 128 -24.26 -5.86 -1.17
N HIS A 129 -24.35 -4.86 -2.03
CA HIS A 129 -23.70 -3.55 -1.90
C HIS A 129 -24.74 -2.46 -1.63
N THR A 130 -25.76 -2.78 -0.86
CA THR A 130 -26.92 -1.90 -0.65
C THR A 130 -26.71 -0.84 0.41
N THR A 131 -25.68 -0.98 1.26
CA THR A 131 -25.36 0.03 2.26
C THR A 131 -24.44 1.06 1.67
N LEU A 132 -24.96 2.24 1.40
CA LEU A 132 -24.19 3.38 0.94
C LEU A 132 -23.81 4.26 2.12
N PHE A 133 -22.58 4.72 2.16
CA PHE A 133 -22.19 5.80 3.06
C PHE A 133 -22.72 7.15 2.54
N ASP A 134 -23.13 8.03 3.43
CA ASP A 134 -23.58 9.37 3.08
C ASP A 134 -22.45 10.21 2.48
N SER A 135 -21.21 9.97 2.92
CA SER A 135 -20.03 10.72 2.50
C SER A 135 -18.80 9.83 2.30
N LEU A 136 -17.91 10.27 1.43
CA LEU A 136 -16.57 9.71 1.28
C LEU A 136 -15.66 10.20 2.42
N ASP A 137 -14.67 9.38 2.77
CA ASP A 137 -13.58 9.81 3.66
C ASP A 137 -12.53 10.57 2.83
N ARG A 138 -12.47 11.87 3.03
CA ARG A 138 -11.48 12.78 2.43
C ARG A 138 -10.49 13.34 3.46
N ASP A 139 -10.55 12.89 4.70
CA ASP A 139 -9.60 13.33 5.73
C ASP A 139 -8.24 12.63 5.49
N ARG A 140 -7.28 13.41 5.00
CA ARG A 140 -5.93 12.96 4.71
C ARG A 140 -4.96 13.15 5.89
N THR A 141 -5.46 13.56 7.02
CA THR A 141 -4.69 13.74 8.26
C THR A 141 -5.00 12.66 9.28
N ASN A 142 -6.28 12.27 9.43
CA ASN A 142 -6.73 11.33 10.45
C ASN A 142 -7.60 10.20 9.90
N GLY A 143 -7.90 10.21 8.61
CA GLY A 143 -8.71 9.20 7.91
C GLY A 143 -7.97 7.89 7.63
N ALA A 144 -8.55 7.05 6.79
CA ALA A 144 -7.97 5.74 6.45
C ALA A 144 -6.78 5.83 5.48
N ILE A 145 -6.70 6.90 4.69
CA ILE A 145 -5.57 7.21 3.81
C ILE A 145 -5.04 8.58 4.21
N HIS A 146 -3.77 8.67 4.55
CA HIS A 146 -3.10 9.91 4.91
C HIS A 146 -2.39 10.53 3.70
N ASP A 147 -2.10 11.84 3.77
CA ASP A 147 -1.16 12.45 2.86
C ASP A 147 0.30 12.21 3.29
N ILE A 148 1.24 12.54 2.41
CA ILE A 148 2.67 12.29 2.64
C ILE A 148 3.25 13.12 3.80
N ASN A 149 2.61 14.21 4.22
CA ASN A 149 3.07 15.06 5.32
C ASN A 149 2.57 14.57 6.68
N HIS A 150 1.57 13.69 6.68
CA HIS A 150 0.97 13.10 7.89
C HIS A 150 0.99 11.57 7.85
N PRO A 151 2.13 10.93 7.51
CA PRO A 151 2.16 9.49 7.33
C PRO A 151 1.96 8.75 8.65
N GLU A 152 1.44 7.52 8.55
CA GLU A 152 1.39 6.57 9.69
C GLU A 152 2.80 6.18 10.16
N ILE A 153 3.74 6.06 9.22
CA ILE A 153 5.17 5.81 9.47
C ILE A 153 5.97 6.59 8.43
N HIS A 154 7.00 7.31 8.88
CA HIS A 154 7.83 8.14 7.98
C HIS A 154 8.69 7.35 7.00
N GLU A 155 9.02 6.11 7.33
CA GLU A 155 9.71 5.17 6.44
C GLU A 155 8.71 4.18 5.85
N GLY A 156 9.09 3.51 4.79
CA GLY A 156 8.27 2.46 4.20
C GLY A 156 8.02 1.29 5.14
N GLY A 157 6.96 0.55 4.90
CA GLY A 157 6.55 -0.58 5.72
C GLY A 157 7.42 -1.83 5.58
N LEU A 158 8.44 -1.80 4.70
CA LEU A 158 9.37 -2.90 4.43
C LEU A 158 10.81 -2.43 4.55
N ALA A 159 11.69 -3.30 5.01
CA ALA A 159 13.14 -3.06 5.00
C ALA A 159 13.87 -4.27 4.41
N VAL A 160 14.91 -3.99 3.63
CA VAL A 160 15.86 -5.00 3.16
C VAL A 160 17.05 -5.03 4.10
N LEU A 161 17.34 -6.18 4.66
CA LEU A 161 18.47 -6.38 5.57
C LEU A 161 19.50 -7.29 4.92
N ARG A 162 20.78 -6.98 5.13
CA ARG A 162 21.91 -7.79 4.68
C ARG A 162 22.86 -8.06 5.82
N GLY A 163 23.50 -9.21 5.81
CA GLY A 163 24.46 -9.59 6.82
C GLY A 163 24.97 -11.02 6.59
N ASN A 164 25.76 -11.51 7.53
CA ASN A 164 26.35 -12.85 7.44
C ASN A 164 25.32 -13.99 7.47
N LEU A 165 24.10 -13.75 7.96
CA LEU A 165 22.99 -14.72 7.91
C LEU A 165 22.17 -14.62 6.62
N ALA A 166 22.20 -13.49 5.94
CA ALA A 166 21.49 -13.24 4.69
C ALA A 166 22.35 -12.37 3.76
N PRO A 167 23.41 -12.91 3.17
CA PRO A 167 24.35 -12.13 2.34
C PRO A 167 23.66 -11.55 1.10
N ASP A 168 22.70 -12.28 0.53
CA ASP A 168 21.94 -11.87 -0.64
C ASP A 168 20.72 -10.99 -0.30
N GLY A 169 20.50 -10.73 1.00
CA GLY A 169 19.40 -9.95 1.51
C GLY A 169 18.23 -10.76 2.05
N CYS A 170 17.48 -10.14 2.95
CA CYS A 170 16.18 -10.60 3.42
C CYS A 170 15.26 -9.41 3.63
N VAL A 171 13.95 -9.66 3.67
CA VAL A 171 12.93 -8.61 3.80
C VAL A 171 12.22 -8.73 5.13
N VAL A 172 12.07 -7.61 5.82
CA VAL A 172 11.32 -7.48 7.07
C VAL A 172 10.16 -6.52 6.87
N LYS A 173 8.97 -6.91 7.34
CA LYS A 173 7.82 -6.01 7.41
C LYS A 173 7.94 -5.14 8.67
N THR A 174 8.54 -3.97 8.53
CA THR A 174 8.79 -3.02 9.63
C THR A 174 7.51 -2.37 10.14
N ALA A 175 6.47 -2.27 9.32
CA ALA A 175 5.17 -1.71 9.70
C ALA A 175 4.51 -2.43 10.89
N GLY A 176 4.87 -3.68 11.17
CA GLY A 176 4.38 -4.47 12.30
C GLY A 176 5.38 -4.61 13.45
N VAL A 177 6.57 -4.00 13.36
CA VAL A 177 7.64 -4.14 14.34
C VAL A 177 7.77 -2.87 15.17
N PRO A 178 7.62 -2.93 16.52
CA PRO A 178 7.81 -1.77 17.36
C PRO A 178 9.23 -1.20 17.22
N PRO A 179 9.39 0.14 17.11
CA PRO A 179 10.70 0.77 16.87
C PRO A 179 11.76 0.42 17.93
N GLU A 180 11.38 0.18 19.16
CA GLU A 180 12.26 -0.16 20.28
C GLU A 180 12.98 -1.50 20.10
N ILE A 181 12.47 -2.40 19.25
CA ILE A 181 13.09 -3.69 18.94
C ILE A 181 13.80 -3.75 17.59
N TRP A 182 13.84 -2.63 16.82
CA TRP A 182 14.56 -2.59 15.54
C TRP A 182 16.07 -2.86 15.71
N LYS A 183 16.61 -2.53 16.86
CA LYS A 183 17.98 -2.90 17.27
C LYS A 183 17.90 -3.82 18.48
N PHE A 184 18.05 -5.12 18.24
CA PHE A 184 17.98 -6.12 19.28
C PHE A 184 19.29 -6.89 19.41
N ARG A 185 19.70 -7.16 20.64
CA ARG A 185 20.82 -8.05 20.96
C ARG A 185 20.40 -9.01 22.07
N GLY A 186 20.55 -10.31 21.83
CA GLY A 186 20.16 -11.34 22.80
C GLY A 186 20.81 -12.68 22.50
N PRO A 187 20.62 -13.68 23.36
CA PRO A 187 21.04 -15.05 23.09
C PRO A 187 20.24 -15.63 21.93
N ALA A 188 20.91 -16.41 21.09
CA ALA A 188 20.25 -17.17 20.04
C ALA A 188 19.70 -18.48 20.60
N LEU A 189 18.44 -18.77 20.30
CA LEU A 189 17.85 -20.11 20.46
C LEU A 189 17.77 -20.76 19.08
N VAL A 190 18.45 -21.88 18.92
CA VAL A 190 18.45 -22.64 17.66
C VAL A 190 17.42 -23.75 17.78
N VAL A 191 16.54 -23.84 16.80
CA VAL A 191 15.50 -24.87 16.70
C VAL A 191 15.54 -25.49 15.30
N ASP A 192 15.13 -26.75 15.19
CA ASP A 192 15.13 -27.48 13.91
C ASP A 192 13.83 -27.27 13.13
N SER A 193 12.75 -26.83 13.79
CA SER A 193 11.47 -26.51 13.16
C SER A 193 10.75 -25.39 13.91
N GLN A 194 9.68 -24.89 13.35
CA GLN A 194 8.78 -23.91 13.96
C GLN A 194 7.82 -24.54 14.96
N GLU A 195 7.63 -25.85 14.92
CA GLU A 195 6.73 -26.64 15.77
C GLU A 195 7.38 -27.02 17.12
#